data_0d144cf89f1b89eee7c954e105aff7a5
#
_entry.id   0d144cf89f1b89eee7c954e105aff7a5
#
_cell.length_a   1.000
_cell.length_b   1.000
_cell.length_c   1.000
_cell.angle_alpha   90.00
_cell.angle_beta   90.00
_cell.angle_gamma   90.00
#
_symmetry.space_group_name_H-M   'P 1'
#
loop_
_entity.id
_entity.type
_entity.pdbx_description
1 polymer ?
#
loop_
_entity_poly.entity_id
_entity_poly.type
_entity_poly.pdbx_seq_one_letter_code
_entity_poly.pdbx_strand_id
1 'polypeptide(L)'
;MDIKILNVGKQYGSVHITKALDSVSFTVKNGEFIAIMGPSGSGKTSLLNIIAAIDTASEGNVFFGDFELTKASAAKLAEFRKNNLGFVFQNYNLLDTLTLEENILLALSLNKQSKKEMLERAKELQESFGIYGLRNKYPHEVSGGEKQRCACARAISNNPALVLADEPTGALDSHSAQILLETFQKMNTEMHTSILMVTHDVFSASYAERLLFLKDGKLVKELFRHDKDRKTFMSEIYDELSI
;
A
#
# COMPACT_ATOMS: atom_id res chain seq x y z
N MET A 1 0.81 10.10 12.30
CA MET A 1 2.18 10.60 11.97
C MET A 1 2.22 10.89 10.48
N ASP A 2 2.55 12.14 10.08
CA ASP A 2 2.59 12.51 8.67
C ASP A 2 3.84 11.99 7.98
N ILE A 3 3.70 11.67 6.68
CA ILE A 3 4.79 11.21 5.84
C ILE A 3 5.05 12.26 4.78
N LYS A 4 6.27 12.83 4.77
CA LYS A 4 6.62 13.91 3.84
C LYS A 4 7.58 13.39 2.78
N ILE A 5 7.21 13.56 1.53
CA ILE A 5 8.01 13.29 0.35
C ILE A 5 8.43 14.65 -0.19
N LEU A 6 9.74 14.93 -0.24
CA LEU A 6 10.28 16.26 -0.56
C LEU A 6 11.29 16.17 -1.70
N ASN A 7 10.92 16.67 -2.88
CA ASN A 7 11.75 16.77 -4.08
C ASN A 7 12.42 15.44 -4.46
N VAL A 8 11.69 14.32 -4.31
CA VAL A 8 12.22 12.99 -4.56
C VAL A 8 12.44 12.79 -6.06
N GLY A 9 13.70 12.53 -6.41
CA GLY A 9 14.15 12.14 -7.74
C GLY A 9 14.71 10.72 -7.73
N LYS A 10 14.54 9.99 -8.85
CA LYS A 10 15.12 8.67 -9.04
C LYS A 10 15.66 8.49 -10.44
N GLN A 11 16.88 8.03 -10.52
CA GLN A 11 17.55 7.69 -11.77
C GLN A 11 18.06 6.25 -11.71
N TYR A 12 17.94 5.53 -12.82
CA TYR A 12 18.46 4.20 -13.02
C TYR A 12 19.46 4.17 -14.17
N GLY A 13 20.43 3.29 -14.06
CA GLY A 13 21.48 3.11 -15.06
C GLY A 13 22.69 3.99 -14.83
N SER A 14 23.84 3.56 -15.37
CA SER A 14 25.12 4.30 -15.30
C SER A 14 25.58 4.83 -16.66
N VAL A 15 25.17 4.18 -17.77
CA VAL A 15 25.54 4.56 -19.14
C VAL A 15 24.33 5.20 -19.86
N HIS A 16 23.16 4.54 -19.75
CA HIS A 16 21.88 5.10 -20.20
C HIS A 16 21.05 5.44 -18.99
N ILE A 17 21.00 6.72 -18.65
CA ILE A 17 20.27 7.22 -17.48
C ILE A 17 18.78 7.32 -17.83
N THR A 18 17.96 6.58 -17.11
CA THR A 18 16.50 6.70 -17.15
C THR A 18 16.03 7.42 -15.89
N LYS A 19 15.44 8.60 -16.04
CA LYS A 19 14.87 9.38 -14.96
C LYS A 19 13.46 8.87 -14.67
N ALA A 20 13.29 8.08 -13.63
CA ALA A 20 12.02 7.49 -13.25
C ALA A 20 11.15 8.44 -12.39
N LEU A 21 11.80 9.32 -11.60
CA LEU A 21 11.14 10.36 -10.81
C LEU A 21 11.89 11.68 -10.95
N ASP A 22 11.15 12.78 -11.01
CA ASP A 22 11.65 14.13 -11.18
C ASP A 22 11.00 15.09 -10.17
N SER A 23 11.67 15.29 -9.03
CA SER A 23 11.30 16.26 -8.00
C SER A 23 9.86 16.10 -7.46
N VAL A 24 9.46 14.87 -7.15
CA VAL A 24 8.13 14.55 -6.60
C VAL A 24 8.03 15.03 -5.17
N SER A 25 6.99 15.83 -4.87
CA SER A 25 6.74 16.34 -3.51
C SER A 25 5.25 16.26 -3.15
N PHE A 26 4.94 15.62 -2.03
CA PHE A 26 3.61 15.58 -1.40
C PHE A 26 3.72 15.12 0.05
N THR A 27 2.61 15.23 0.78
CA THR A 27 2.52 14.73 2.15
C THR A 27 1.35 13.77 2.26
N VAL A 28 1.55 12.62 2.90
CA VAL A 28 0.48 11.73 3.35
C VAL A 28 0.17 12.11 4.79
N LYS A 29 -1.05 12.54 5.07
CA LYS A 29 -1.50 12.84 6.44
C LYS A 29 -1.79 11.55 7.18
N ASN A 30 -1.69 11.60 8.50
CA ASN A 30 -2.05 10.46 9.33
C ASN A 30 -3.53 10.06 9.12
N GLY A 31 -3.78 8.79 8.81
CA GLY A 31 -5.11 8.28 8.53
C GLY A 31 -5.67 8.61 7.15
N GLU A 32 -4.87 9.17 6.24
CA GLU A 32 -5.31 9.51 4.88
C GLU A 32 -5.26 8.29 3.95
N PHE A 33 -6.26 8.14 3.08
CA PHE A 33 -6.24 7.19 1.98
C PHE A 33 -5.97 7.90 0.67
N ILE A 34 -4.77 7.71 0.13
CA ILE A 34 -4.31 8.30 -1.13
C ILE A 34 -4.19 7.23 -2.21
N ALA A 35 -4.64 7.55 -3.43
CA ALA A 35 -4.30 6.78 -4.62
C ALA A 35 -3.31 7.56 -5.50
N ILE A 36 -2.37 6.84 -6.12
CA ILE A 36 -1.46 7.37 -7.15
C ILE A 36 -1.83 6.70 -8.46
N MET A 37 -2.24 7.49 -9.45
CA MET A 37 -2.53 7.04 -10.79
C MET A 37 -1.52 7.56 -11.81
N GLY A 38 -1.46 6.90 -12.96
CA GLY A 38 -0.64 7.32 -14.09
C GLY A 38 -0.39 6.18 -15.06
N PRO A 39 0.09 6.46 -16.28
CA PRO A 39 0.37 5.43 -17.29
C PRO A 39 1.47 4.47 -16.84
N SER A 40 1.60 3.35 -17.54
CA SER A 40 2.74 2.44 -17.34
C SER A 40 4.05 3.19 -17.56
N GLY A 41 5.05 2.92 -16.70
CA GLY A 41 6.35 3.60 -16.77
C GLY A 41 6.38 5.01 -16.18
N SER A 42 5.30 5.55 -15.63
CA SER A 42 5.30 6.91 -15.04
C SER A 42 6.09 7.06 -13.73
N GLY A 43 6.60 5.96 -13.15
CA GLY A 43 7.41 5.99 -11.93
C GLY A 43 6.69 5.58 -10.65
N LYS A 44 5.42 5.14 -10.72
CA LYS A 44 4.59 4.77 -9.55
C LYS A 44 5.25 3.74 -8.65
N THR A 45 5.68 2.61 -9.21
CA THR A 45 6.36 1.54 -8.45
C THR A 45 7.71 2.01 -7.90
N SER A 46 8.45 2.86 -8.63
CA SER A 46 9.69 3.46 -8.11
C SER A 46 9.43 4.35 -6.90
N LEU A 47 8.39 5.18 -6.96
CA LEU A 47 7.98 6.04 -5.85
C LEU A 47 7.53 5.19 -4.64
N LEU A 48 6.71 4.17 -4.88
CA LEU A 48 6.27 3.26 -3.83
C LEU A 48 7.46 2.57 -3.15
N ASN A 49 8.43 2.07 -3.93
CA ASN A 49 9.62 1.38 -3.40
C ASN A 49 10.51 2.31 -2.57
N ILE A 50 10.61 3.59 -2.92
CA ILE A 50 11.35 4.58 -2.14
C ILE A 50 10.64 4.86 -0.81
N ILE A 51 9.32 5.09 -0.82
CA ILE A 51 8.52 5.28 0.39
C ILE A 51 8.56 4.02 1.27
N ALA A 52 8.63 2.86 0.63
CA ALA A 52 8.78 1.56 1.28
C ALA A 52 10.17 1.32 1.90
N ALA A 53 11.13 2.21 1.68
CA ALA A 53 12.53 1.97 2.06
C ALA A 53 13.12 0.67 1.46
N ILE A 54 12.61 0.21 0.31
CA ILE A 54 13.13 -0.91 -0.48
C ILE A 54 14.20 -0.42 -1.45
N ASP A 55 13.95 0.75 -2.05
CA ASP A 55 14.90 1.46 -2.93
C ASP A 55 15.26 2.82 -2.32
N THR A 56 16.34 3.41 -2.81
CA THR A 56 16.84 4.71 -2.35
C THR A 56 16.55 5.79 -3.38
N ALA A 57 16.13 6.98 -2.93
CA ALA A 57 16.06 8.15 -3.78
C ALA A 57 17.46 8.55 -4.28
N SER A 58 17.54 9.00 -5.53
CA SER A 58 18.78 9.63 -6.05
C SER A 58 18.93 11.07 -5.56
N GLU A 59 17.80 11.75 -5.34
CA GLU A 59 17.69 13.13 -4.86
C GLU A 59 16.47 13.26 -3.96
N GLY A 60 16.46 14.29 -3.10
CA GLY A 60 15.36 14.59 -2.20
C GLY A 60 15.31 13.72 -0.96
N ASN A 61 14.25 13.87 -0.17
CA ASN A 61 14.14 13.24 1.14
C ASN A 61 12.75 12.68 1.39
N VAL A 62 12.67 11.59 2.17
CA VAL A 62 11.42 11.01 2.68
C VAL A 62 11.49 10.97 4.19
N PHE A 63 10.46 11.54 4.85
CA PHE A 63 10.34 11.58 6.30
C PHE A 63 9.06 10.87 6.77
N PHE A 64 9.20 10.08 7.82
CA PHE A 64 8.09 9.58 8.62
C PHE A 64 8.15 10.29 9.98
N GLY A 65 7.32 11.32 10.18
CA GLY A 65 7.50 12.24 11.30
C GLY A 65 8.92 12.83 11.28
N ASP A 66 9.69 12.57 12.35
CA ASP A 66 11.08 13.03 12.48
C ASP A 66 12.11 12.04 11.92
N PHE A 67 11.67 10.85 11.48
CA PHE A 67 12.59 9.82 10.97
C PHE A 67 12.84 10.02 9.46
N GLU A 68 14.08 10.33 9.10
CA GLU A 68 14.51 10.50 7.72
C GLU A 68 14.99 9.17 7.12
N LEU A 69 14.21 8.64 6.16
CA LEU A 69 14.53 7.37 5.49
C LEU A 69 15.82 7.44 4.68
N THR A 70 16.01 8.53 3.96
CA THR A 70 17.09 8.67 2.96
C THR A 70 18.48 8.68 3.57
N LYS A 71 18.62 8.95 4.87
CA LYS A 71 19.89 8.93 5.62
C LYS A 71 20.06 7.73 6.54
N ALA A 72 19.06 6.85 6.62
CA ALA A 72 19.08 5.74 7.55
C ALA A 72 19.94 4.57 7.04
N SER A 73 20.62 3.88 7.95
CA SER A 73 21.37 2.67 7.62
C SER A 73 20.44 1.52 7.26
N ALA A 74 20.95 0.53 6.51
CA ALA A 74 20.16 -0.65 6.10
C ALA A 74 19.47 -1.38 7.29
N ALA A 75 20.17 -1.47 8.44
CA ALA A 75 19.60 -2.06 9.66
C ALA A 75 18.42 -1.25 10.20
N LYS A 76 18.54 0.09 10.25
CA LYS A 76 17.47 0.99 10.68
C LYS A 76 16.28 0.95 9.70
N LEU A 77 16.53 0.87 8.39
CA LEU A 77 15.48 0.74 7.37
C LEU A 77 14.75 -0.60 7.50
N ALA A 78 15.45 -1.70 7.80
CA ALA A 78 14.82 -3.01 8.04
C ALA A 78 13.91 -2.97 9.28
N GLU A 79 14.38 -2.38 10.37
CA GLU A 79 13.59 -2.18 11.58
C GLU A 79 12.38 -1.26 11.34
N PHE A 80 12.60 -0.19 10.58
CA PHE A 80 11.53 0.74 10.19
C PHE A 80 10.43 0.02 9.39
N ARG A 81 10.79 -0.73 8.33
CA ARG A 81 9.81 -1.50 7.54
C ARG A 81 8.98 -2.44 8.42
N LYS A 82 9.66 -3.17 9.30
CA LYS A 82 9.02 -4.13 10.22
C LYS A 82 7.96 -3.48 11.10
N ASN A 83 8.23 -2.28 11.61
CA ASN A 83 7.42 -1.64 12.64
C ASN A 83 6.37 -0.66 12.07
N ASN A 84 6.61 -0.09 10.88
CA ASN A 84 5.82 1.03 10.38
C ASN A 84 5.11 0.77 9.06
N LEU A 85 5.47 -0.29 8.32
CA LEU A 85 4.93 -0.53 7.00
C LEU A 85 4.18 -1.86 6.90
N GLY A 86 3.06 -1.83 6.21
CA GLY A 86 2.35 -3.00 5.70
C GLY A 86 2.38 -3.01 4.18
N PHE A 87 2.40 -4.19 3.58
CA PHE A 87 2.42 -4.34 2.12
C PHE A 87 1.31 -5.23 1.62
N VAL A 88 0.59 -4.75 0.60
CA VAL A 88 -0.39 -5.51 -0.16
C VAL A 88 0.02 -5.49 -1.63
N PHE A 89 0.39 -6.65 -2.17
CA PHE A 89 0.87 -6.81 -3.53
C PHE A 89 -0.20 -7.38 -4.46
N GLN A 90 -0.09 -7.10 -5.74
CA GLN A 90 -0.96 -7.65 -6.79
C GLN A 90 -0.98 -9.19 -6.77
N ASN A 91 0.18 -9.83 -6.59
CA ASN A 91 0.34 -11.29 -6.54
C ASN A 91 0.27 -11.85 -5.12
N TYR A 92 -0.38 -11.14 -4.18
CA TYR A 92 -0.58 -11.55 -2.79
C TYR A 92 0.72 -11.72 -1.97
N ASN A 93 1.77 -12.27 -2.56
CA ASN A 93 3.05 -12.66 -1.93
C ASN A 93 2.85 -13.45 -0.63
N LEU A 94 1.87 -14.35 -0.64
CA LEU A 94 1.73 -15.36 0.42
C LEU A 94 2.72 -16.49 0.20
N LEU A 95 3.20 -17.08 1.29
CA LEU A 95 4.05 -18.27 1.23
C LEU A 95 3.17 -19.50 1.06
N ASP A 96 3.28 -20.18 -0.08
CA ASP A 96 2.44 -21.33 -0.44
C ASP A 96 2.68 -22.57 0.45
N THR A 97 3.80 -22.59 1.17
CA THR A 97 4.17 -23.64 2.14
C THR A 97 3.59 -23.40 3.53
N LEU A 98 2.94 -22.27 3.76
CA LEU A 98 2.30 -21.88 5.01
C LEU A 98 0.79 -21.77 4.83
N THR A 99 0.02 -22.12 5.86
CA THR A 99 -1.43 -21.86 5.90
C THR A 99 -1.72 -20.35 5.93
N LEU A 100 -2.98 -19.96 5.77
CA LEU A 100 -3.37 -18.54 5.85
C LEU A 100 -3.06 -17.97 7.24
N GLU A 101 -3.29 -18.74 8.31
CA GLU A 101 -2.95 -18.32 9.68
C GLU A 101 -1.43 -18.15 9.84
N GLU A 102 -0.64 -19.11 9.37
CA GLU A 102 0.82 -19.07 9.48
C GLU A 102 1.43 -17.90 8.69
N ASN A 103 0.84 -17.53 7.54
CA ASN A 103 1.24 -16.33 6.80
C ASN A 103 1.06 -15.04 7.62
N ILE A 104 0.02 -14.94 8.44
CA ILE A 104 -0.22 -13.80 9.34
C ILE A 104 0.70 -13.89 10.56
N LEU A 105 0.81 -15.07 11.16
CA LEU A 105 1.67 -15.31 12.33
C LEU A 105 3.15 -15.03 12.03
N LEU A 106 3.61 -15.31 10.81
CA LEU A 106 4.97 -15.00 10.40
C LEU A 106 5.27 -13.50 10.51
N ALA A 107 4.36 -12.64 10.06
CA ALA A 107 4.54 -11.19 10.20
C ALA A 107 4.54 -10.74 11.67
N LEU A 108 3.65 -11.30 12.49
CA LEU A 108 3.60 -11.04 13.93
C LEU A 108 4.87 -11.50 14.65
N SER A 109 5.45 -12.63 14.23
CA SER A 109 6.66 -13.21 14.86
C SER A 109 7.92 -12.34 14.73
N LEU A 110 7.92 -11.37 13.80
CA LEU A 110 9.01 -10.40 13.66
C LEU A 110 9.12 -9.47 14.89
N ASN A 111 8.03 -9.31 15.64
CA ASN A 111 7.99 -8.52 16.87
C ASN A 111 8.09 -9.43 18.09
N LYS A 112 8.60 -8.90 19.21
CA LYS A 112 8.76 -9.66 20.47
C LYS A 112 7.40 -9.80 21.20
N GLN A 113 6.48 -10.55 20.58
CA GLN A 113 5.17 -10.87 21.16
C GLN A 113 5.15 -12.31 21.64
N SER A 114 4.35 -12.59 22.66
CA SER A 114 4.11 -13.96 23.13
C SER A 114 3.29 -14.74 22.09
N LYS A 115 3.44 -16.06 22.07
CA LYS A 115 2.65 -16.94 21.20
C LYS A 115 1.13 -16.72 21.38
N LYS A 116 0.70 -16.48 22.62
CA LYS A 116 -0.72 -16.24 22.94
C LYS A 116 -1.22 -14.95 22.27
N GLU A 117 -0.50 -13.85 22.45
CA GLU A 117 -0.84 -12.55 21.82
C GLU A 117 -0.88 -12.63 20.29
N MET A 118 0.10 -13.32 19.69
CA MET A 118 0.11 -13.51 18.22
C MET A 118 -1.12 -14.30 17.73
N LEU A 119 -1.51 -15.38 18.43
CA LEU A 119 -2.68 -16.17 18.04
C LEU A 119 -3.98 -15.41 18.21
N GLU A 120 -4.12 -14.65 19.31
CA GLU A 120 -5.29 -13.80 19.56
C GLU A 120 -5.41 -12.72 18.46
N ARG A 121 -4.30 -12.03 18.15
CA ARG A 121 -4.28 -11.02 17.10
C ARG A 121 -4.55 -11.60 15.70
N ALA A 122 -3.95 -12.74 15.37
CA ALA A 122 -4.22 -13.42 14.09
C ALA A 122 -5.70 -13.80 13.97
N LYS A 123 -6.32 -14.31 15.04
CA LYS A 123 -7.74 -14.64 15.08
C LYS A 123 -8.61 -13.40 14.84
N GLU A 124 -8.39 -12.32 15.59
CA GLU A 124 -9.14 -11.05 15.41
C GLU A 124 -9.10 -10.57 13.96
N LEU A 125 -7.90 -10.56 13.35
CA LEU A 125 -7.73 -10.15 11.97
C LEU A 125 -8.47 -11.08 11.01
N GLN A 126 -8.33 -12.39 11.17
CA GLN A 126 -9.00 -13.37 10.32
C GLN A 126 -10.52 -13.27 10.41
N GLU A 127 -11.08 -13.01 11.59
CA GLU A 127 -12.51 -12.77 11.79
C GLU A 127 -12.94 -11.46 11.11
N SER A 128 -12.20 -10.36 11.29
CA SER A 128 -12.48 -9.06 10.69
C SER A 128 -12.43 -9.11 9.15
N PHE A 129 -11.54 -9.91 8.58
CA PHE A 129 -11.41 -10.10 7.13
C PHE A 129 -12.26 -11.26 6.57
N GLY A 130 -13.04 -11.93 7.40
CA GLY A 130 -13.94 -13.02 6.96
C GLY A 130 -13.23 -14.25 6.43
N ILE A 131 -12.01 -14.55 6.94
CA ILE A 131 -11.18 -15.70 6.52
C ILE A 131 -10.87 -16.69 7.66
N TYR A 132 -11.43 -16.48 8.86
CA TYR A 132 -11.14 -17.34 10.01
C TYR A 132 -11.49 -18.82 9.76
N GLY A 133 -12.58 -19.09 9.04
CA GLY A 133 -12.96 -20.46 8.64
C GLY A 133 -11.96 -21.14 7.69
N LEU A 134 -11.07 -20.36 7.09
CA LEU A 134 -10.07 -20.82 6.11
C LEU A 134 -8.65 -20.86 6.70
N ARG A 135 -8.47 -20.58 7.98
CA ARG A 135 -7.16 -20.38 8.61
C ARG A 135 -6.17 -21.53 8.40
N ASN A 136 -6.65 -22.77 8.35
CA ASN A 136 -5.85 -23.99 8.16
C ASN A 136 -5.62 -24.34 6.67
N LYS A 137 -6.20 -23.57 5.74
CA LYS A 137 -6.01 -23.76 4.29
C LYS A 137 -4.69 -23.16 3.83
N TYR A 138 -4.12 -23.77 2.81
CA TYR A 138 -2.96 -23.21 2.10
C TYR A 138 -3.42 -22.22 1.01
N PRO A 139 -2.55 -21.29 0.56
CA PRO A 139 -2.92 -20.34 -0.48
C PRO A 139 -3.49 -20.97 -1.76
N HIS A 140 -2.96 -22.11 -2.20
CA HIS A 140 -3.44 -22.81 -3.39
C HIS A 140 -4.84 -23.45 -3.25
N GLU A 141 -5.39 -23.54 -2.04
CA GLU A 141 -6.71 -24.12 -1.75
C GLU A 141 -7.84 -23.08 -1.65
N VAL A 142 -7.53 -21.79 -1.84
CA VAL A 142 -8.47 -20.69 -1.66
C VAL A 142 -8.52 -19.77 -2.87
N SER A 143 -9.60 -19.00 -3.03
CA SER A 143 -9.79 -18.05 -4.14
C SER A 143 -8.81 -16.87 -4.07
N GLY A 144 -8.66 -16.15 -5.21
CA GLY A 144 -7.83 -14.94 -5.28
C GLY A 144 -8.26 -13.87 -4.28
N GLY A 145 -9.56 -13.66 -4.11
CA GLY A 145 -10.09 -12.71 -3.13
C GLY A 145 -9.80 -13.10 -1.69
N GLU A 146 -9.83 -14.40 -1.35
CA GLU A 146 -9.47 -14.89 -0.01
C GLU A 146 -7.97 -14.75 0.26
N LYS A 147 -7.12 -15.04 -0.74
CA LYS A 147 -5.67 -14.76 -0.67
C LYS A 147 -5.40 -13.29 -0.40
N GLN A 148 -6.10 -12.41 -1.11
CA GLN A 148 -5.90 -10.97 -0.97
C GLN A 148 -6.34 -10.48 0.42
N ARG A 149 -7.48 -10.96 0.94
CA ARG A 149 -7.89 -10.64 2.32
C ARG A 149 -6.89 -11.15 3.35
N CYS A 150 -6.28 -12.32 3.14
CA CYS A 150 -5.18 -12.79 3.98
C CYS A 150 -3.94 -11.89 3.89
N ALA A 151 -3.57 -11.44 2.69
CA ALA A 151 -2.47 -10.49 2.49
C ALA A 151 -2.74 -9.14 3.18
N CYS A 152 -3.98 -8.65 3.16
CA CYS A 152 -4.39 -7.45 3.91
C CYS A 152 -4.29 -7.67 5.43
N ALA A 153 -4.81 -8.78 5.95
CA ALA A 153 -4.71 -9.12 7.37
C ALA A 153 -3.24 -9.20 7.82
N ARG A 154 -2.37 -9.82 7.01
CA ARG A 154 -0.93 -9.85 7.25
C ARG A 154 -0.32 -8.46 7.24
N ALA A 155 -0.71 -7.60 6.28
CA ALA A 155 -0.16 -6.25 6.13
C ALA A 155 -0.41 -5.39 7.38
N ILE A 156 -1.59 -5.51 8.01
CA ILE A 156 -1.94 -4.69 9.19
C ILE A 156 -1.67 -5.38 10.52
N SER A 157 -1.11 -6.57 10.52
CA SER A 157 -0.95 -7.38 11.74
C SER A 157 -0.18 -6.67 12.85
N ASN A 158 0.84 -5.90 12.49
CA ASN A 158 1.69 -5.15 13.41
C ASN A 158 1.26 -3.68 13.59
N ASN A 159 0.04 -3.30 13.24
CA ASN A 159 -0.49 -1.94 13.32
C ASN A 159 0.45 -0.91 12.63
N PRO A 160 0.74 -1.07 11.33
CA PRO A 160 1.66 -0.18 10.64
C PRO A 160 1.13 1.25 10.56
N ALA A 161 2.03 2.22 10.49
CA ALA A 161 1.70 3.63 10.26
C ALA A 161 1.19 3.87 8.83
N LEU A 162 1.65 3.04 7.87
CA LEU A 162 1.28 3.13 6.46
C LEU A 162 1.14 1.74 5.83
N VAL A 163 0.05 1.52 5.13
CA VAL A 163 -0.11 0.39 4.21
C VAL A 163 0.17 0.87 2.79
N LEU A 164 1.09 0.19 2.12
CA LEU A 164 1.43 0.38 0.72
C LEU A 164 0.76 -0.72 -0.11
N ALA A 165 0.01 -0.34 -1.13
CA ALA A 165 -0.68 -1.26 -2.02
C ALA A 165 -0.27 -1.01 -3.47
N ASP A 166 0.35 -2.01 -4.11
CA ASP A 166 0.78 -1.93 -5.52
C ASP A 166 -0.17 -2.76 -6.37
N GLU A 167 -1.02 -2.08 -7.16
CA GLU A 167 -2.03 -2.67 -8.06
C GLU A 167 -2.86 -3.78 -7.39
N PRO A 168 -3.43 -3.55 -6.19
CA PRO A 168 -3.95 -4.62 -5.35
C PRO A 168 -5.16 -5.36 -5.93
N THR A 169 -5.83 -4.78 -6.92
CA THR A 169 -7.00 -5.33 -7.61
C THR A 169 -6.67 -5.98 -8.95
N GLY A 170 -5.44 -5.85 -9.45
CA GLY A 170 -5.07 -6.21 -10.81
C GLY A 170 -5.19 -7.70 -11.18
N ALA A 171 -5.26 -8.59 -10.17
CA ALA A 171 -5.43 -10.03 -10.38
C ALA A 171 -6.82 -10.54 -9.94
N LEU A 172 -7.78 -9.63 -9.63
CA LEU A 172 -9.09 -9.96 -9.09
C LEU A 172 -10.20 -9.72 -10.11
N ASP A 173 -11.26 -10.53 -10.02
CA ASP A 173 -12.55 -10.21 -10.63
C ASP A 173 -13.21 -8.99 -9.96
N SER A 174 -14.19 -8.38 -10.64
CA SER A 174 -14.82 -7.13 -10.18
C SER A 174 -15.46 -7.23 -8.80
N HIS A 175 -16.05 -8.39 -8.44
CA HIS A 175 -16.66 -8.59 -7.13
C HIS A 175 -15.60 -8.68 -6.03
N SER A 176 -14.55 -9.47 -6.25
CA SER A 176 -13.42 -9.61 -5.32
C SER A 176 -12.67 -8.29 -5.16
N ALA A 177 -12.51 -7.51 -6.23
CA ALA A 177 -11.90 -6.18 -6.21
C ALA A 177 -12.72 -5.22 -5.34
N GLN A 178 -14.05 -5.21 -5.49
CA GLN A 178 -14.94 -4.39 -4.66
C GLN A 178 -14.80 -4.74 -3.17
N ILE A 179 -14.85 -6.02 -2.80
CA ILE A 179 -14.71 -6.48 -1.41
C ILE A 179 -13.36 -6.04 -0.83
N LEU A 180 -12.29 -6.13 -1.61
CA LEU A 180 -10.96 -5.68 -1.19
C LEU A 180 -10.92 -4.17 -0.92
N LEU A 181 -11.47 -3.36 -1.83
CA LEU A 181 -11.47 -1.91 -1.69
C LEU A 181 -12.35 -1.44 -0.52
N GLU A 182 -13.49 -2.09 -0.29
CA GLU A 182 -14.30 -1.91 0.91
C GLU A 182 -13.53 -2.29 2.18
N THR A 183 -12.70 -3.32 2.10
CA THR A 183 -11.78 -3.71 3.18
C THR A 183 -10.75 -2.63 3.46
N PHE A 184 -10.13 -2.04 2.42
CA PHE A 184 -9.22 -0.90 2.59
C PHE A 184 -9.93 0.30 3.21
N GLN A 185 -11.15 0.59 2.77
CA GLN A 185 -11.94 1.66 3.34
C GLN A 185 -12.20 1.44 4.84
N LYS A 186 -12.55 0.23 5.27
CA LYS A 186 -12.69 -0.11 6.69
C LYS A 186 -11.38 0.03 7.47
N MET A 187 -10.27 -0.45 6.91
CA MET A 187 -8.95 -0.27 7.54
C MET A 187 -8.63 1.21 7.75
N ASN A 188 -8.97 2.05 6.79
CA ASN A 188 -8.76 3.49 6.88
C ASN A 188 -9.71 4.16 7.89
N THR A 189 -11.03 3.94 7.78
CA THR A 189 -12.05 4.65 8.58
C THR A 189 -12.14 4.12 10.03
N GLU A 190 -12.07 2.81 10.24
CA GLU A 190 -12.28 2.19 11.54
C GLU A 190 -10.97 1.99 12.33
N MET A 191 -9.87 1.70 11.62
CA MET A 191 -8.56 1.44 12.24
C MET A 191 -7.60 2.64 12.11
N HIS A 192 -8.03 3.73 11.46
CA HIS A 192 -7.23 4.94 11.20
C HIS A 192 -5.89 4.66 10.54
N THR A 193 -5.82 3.60 9.70
CA THR A 193 -4.61 3.21 8.97
C THR A 193 -4.43 4.13 7.77
N SER A 194 -3.26 4.75 7.63
CA SER A 194 -2.92 5.47 6.39
C SER A 194 -2.71 4.47 5.25
N ILE A 195 -3.22 4.77 4.06
CA ILE A 195 -3.10 3.89 2.89
C ILE A 195 -2.58 4.69 1.71
N LEU A 196 -1.54 4.18 1.06
CA LEU A 196 -1.04 4.67 -0.21
C LEU A 196 -1.16 3.56 -1.26
N MET A 197 -2.11 3.70 -2.15
CA MET A 197 -2.41 2.73 -3.20
C MET A 197 -1.92 3.23 -4.55
N VAL A 198 -1.18 2.41 -5.26
CA VAL A 198 -0.87 2.62 -6.69
C VAL A 198 -1.84 1.82 -7.52
N THR A 199 -2.47 2.45 -8.50
CA THR A 199 -3.37 1.78 -9.43
C THR A 199 -3.47 2.55 -10.75
N HIS A 200 -3.82 1.86 -11.83
CA HIS A 200 -4.25 2.46 -13.10
C HIS A 200 -5.77 2.38 -13.30
N ASP A 201 -6.48 1.73 -12.39
CA ASP A 201 -7.91 1.52 -12.43
C ASP A 201 -8.66 2.64 -11.70
N VAL A 202 -9.56 3.33 -12.45
CA VAL A 202 -10.36 4.46 -11.95
C VAL A 202 -11.33 4.02 -10.85
N PHE A 203 -11.91 2.82 -10.98
CA PHE A 203 -12.81 2.27 -9.97
C PHE A 203 -12.09 2.13 -8.62
N SER A 204 -10.89 1.53 -8.62
CA SER A 204 -10.06 1.40 -7.43
C SER A 204 -9.67 2.76 -6.85
N ALA A 205 -9.21 3.69 -7.70
CA ALA A 205 -8.81 5.03 -7.29
C ALA A 205 -9.94 5.82 -6.64
N SER A 206 -11.20 5.59 -7.04
CA SER A 206 -12.37 6.30 -6.52
C SER A 206 -12.66 6.03 -5.03
N TYR A 207 -12.06 4.99 -4.44
CA TYR A 207 -12.17 4.69 -3.01
C TYR A 207 -11.29 5.61 -2.13
N ALA A 208 -10.23 6.18 -2.70
CA ALA A 208 -9.34 7.08 -2.00
C ALA A 208 -10.01 8.44 -1.72
N GLU A 209 -9.51 9.15 -0.71
CA GLU A 209 -9.92 10.52 -0.39
C GLU A 209 -9.22 11.54 -1.28
N ARG A 210 -8.03 11.19 -1.75
CA ARG A 210 -7.15 12.04 -2.54
C ARG A 210 -6.46 11.22 -3.61
N LEU A 211 -6.39 11.78 -4.81
CA LEU A 211 -5.76 11.18 -5.96
C LEU A 211 -4.61 12.06 -6.47
N LEU A 212 -3.47 11.44 -6.69
CA LEU A 212 -2.28 12.05 -7.27
C LEU A 212 -2.05 11.47 -8.67
N PHE A 213 -1.95 12.33 -9.70
CA PHE A 213 -1.58 11.89 -11.04
C PHE A 213 -0.08 12.01 -11.24
N LEU A 214 0.56 10.89 -11.53
CA LEU A 214 1.98 10.80 -11.85
C LEU A 214 2.16 10.55 -13.36
N LYS A 215 2.85 11.46 -14.04
CA LYS A 215 3.16 11.36 -15.47
C LYS A 215 4.62 11.74 -15.68
N ASP A 216 5.37 10.93 -16.42
CA ASP A 216 6.79 11.14 -16.76
C ASP A 216 7.64 11.50 -15.52
N GLY A 217 7.41 10.78 -14.42
CA GLY A 217 8.13 10.97 -13.16
C GLY A 217 7.72 12.19 -12.34
N LYS A 218 6.69 12.96 -12.74
CA LYS A 218 6.23 14.17 -12.05
C LYS A 218 4.80 14.04 -11.58
N LEU A 219 4.49 14.68 -10.44
CA LEU A 219 3.11 14.93 -10.06
C LEU A 219 2.57 16.08 -10.92
N VAL A 220 1.56 15.76 -11.74
CA VAL A 220 0.98 16.74 -12.68
C VAL A 220 -0.35 17.30 -12.19
N LYS A 221 -1.07 16.55 -11.38
CA LYS A 221 -2.36 16.98 -10.81
C LYS A 221 -2.71 16.24 -9.54
N GLU A 222 -3.62 16.83 -8.81
CA GLU A 222 -4.16 16.34 -7.55
C GLU A 222 -5.67 16.59 -7.51
N LEU A 223 -6.45 15.57 -7.16
CA LEU A 223 -7.88 15.65 -6.97
C LEU A 223 -8.25 15.23 -5.55
N PHE A 224 -9.27 15.87 -4.99
CA PHE A 224 -9.82 15.56 -3.67
C PHE A 224 -11.28 15.14 -3.81
N ARG A 225 -11.65 14.03 -3.17
CA ARG A 225 -13.03 13.57 -3.15
C ARG A 225 -13.92 14.48 -2.31
N HIS A 226 -13.43 14.97 -1.16
CA HIS A 226 -14.24 15.74 -0.18
C HIS A 226 -15.54 15.00 0.16
N ASP A 227 -16.68 15.74 0.17
CA ASP A 227 -18.01 15.22 0.46
C ASP A 227 -18.71 14.59 -0.77
N LYS A 228 -18.01 14.44 -1.90
CA LYS A 228 -18.56 13.84 -3.11
C LYS A 228 -18.79 12.35 -2.90
N ASP A 229 -19.88 11.85 -3.46
CA ASP A 229 -20.05 10.41 -3.58
C ASP A 229 -19.00 9.82 -4.55
N ARG A 230 -18.77 8.51 -4.40
CA ARG A 230 -17.74 7.81 -5.18
C ARG A 230 -17.99 7.87 -6.70
N LYS A 231 -19.27 7.86 -7.13
CA LYS A 231 -19.62 7.87 -8.56
C LYS A 231 -19.27 9.22 -9.20
N THR A 232 -19.58 10.30 -8.52
CA THR A 232 -19.22 11.66 -8.94
C THR A 232 -17.70 11.82 -9.01
N PHE A 233 -16.98 11.36 -7.99
CA PHE A 233 -15.51 11.42 -8.00
C PHE A 233 -14.90 10.57 -9.10
N MET A 234 -15.46 9.38 -9.37
CA MET A 234 -15.04 8.52 -10.48
C MET A 234 -15.21 9.21 -11.84
N SER A 235 -16.32 9.96 -12.05
CA SER A 235 -16.52 10.73 -13.28
C SER A 235 -15.45 11.82 -13.46
N GLU A 236 -15.10 12.55 -12.38
CA GLU A 236 -14.02 13.55 -12.43
C GLU A 236 -12.67 12.93 -12.79
N ILE A 237 -12.39 11.74 -12.26
CA ILE A 237 -11.14 11.04 -12.59
C ILE A 237 -11.11 10.66 -14.08
N TYR A 238 -12.24 10.19 -14.64
CA TYR A 238 -12.35 9.90 -16.08
C TYR A 238 -12.16 11.13 -16.95
N ASP A 239 -12.80 12.25 -16.59
CA ASP A 239 -12.66 13.50 -17.33
C ASP A 239 -11.21 13.96 -17.36
N GLU A 240 -10.48 13.79 -16.28
CA GLU A 240 -9.07 14.15 -16.19
C GLU A 240 -8.13 13.26 -16.99
N LEU A 241 -8.46 11.97 -17.13
CA LEU A 241 -7.66 11.03 -17.93
C LEU A 241 -7.89 11.20 -19.43
N SER A 242 -8.97 11.89 -19.82
CA SER A 242 -9.35 12.10 -21.23
C SER A 242 -8.66 13.32 -21.86
N ILE A 243 -7.87 14.08 -21.10
CA ILE A 243 -7.08 15.24 -21.50
C ILE A 243 -5.61 14.84 -21.66
#